data_8b36090b1782a2d8ae293281d0e2a110
#
_entry.id   8b36090b1782a2d8ae293281d0e2a110
#
_cell.length_a   1.000
_cell.length_b   1.000
_cell.length_c   1.000
_cell.angle_alpha   90.00
_cell.angle_beta   90.00
_cell.angle_gamma   90.00
#
_symmetry.space_group_name_H-M   'P 1'
#
loop_
_entity.id
_entity.type
_entity.pdbx_description
1 polymer ?
#
loop_
_entity_poly.entity_id
_entity_poly.type
_entity_poly.pdbx_seq_one_letter_code
_entity_poly.pdbx_strand_id
1 'polypeptide(L)'
;MKNYIKSVLLLSAAILPTSAFAQAPAAADDKAPKWDVAAPPGLTVRQITIDTDEGSWMNLDVSPDGRTIAFDLLGDIYIIPVTGGTPTRIAEGLPFETQPRFSPDGARIAFTSDRGGGDNIWIMNRDGSDKRQLSKEDFRLLNQPSWSPDGRFIAAKKHFTTGRSLGTGEVWLYHVSGGAGVLLVKRPNEQHQKELGEPIFAPDGKHIYYTRNITPGPIFQYAQDSNGQIFDIESYDIETGKTETAVSGVGGSVRPTPSPDGQKIAFVRRERTQSKLYVKDLSTGEERKIYDALDQDVQETWAVTGAYPNMDWSPDSKTIYFWAGGKIRKVDWPSGASSVIPFRISDTRDMIDPPLPQIEVAPTSFETKMPRSPVTAPDGRTVLFETMGKLWLKPAAGGTARRLTASDTGMEAYPTWSRDGKTIAYVHWTDKGLGNIHTISASGGTPKKATAQPGHYARPRFSPDGKTIVFEKLEGGGLTSPLRSDQSGIYRMPAMGGPATRVTSAGTTPHFGASNDRMFYTESGANKRMLVSVDMNGEAKRNHASGELTTIYEVSPDGNNFAFRQN
;
A
#
# COMPACT_ATOMS: atom_id res chain seq x y z
N MET A 1 37.77 -7.29 -66.84
CA MET A 1 37.55 -8.66 -67.35
C MET A 1 36.99 -9.45 -66.16
N LYS A 2 35.74 -9.57 -66.16
CA LYS A 2 34.83 -10.74 -66.14
C LYS A 2 35.42 -12.00 -65.48
N ASN A 3 34.85 -12.47 -64.39
CA ASN A 3 34.22 -13.81 -64.36
C ASN A 3 33.33 -13.99 -63.13
N TYR A 4 32.09 -14.26 -63.40
CA TYR A 4 31.02 -14.70 -62.51
C TYR A 4 31.24 -16.18 -62.13
N ILE A 5 31.12 -16.51 -60.82
CA ILE A 5 30.85 -17.90 -60.41
C ILE A 5 29.49 -17.91 -59.71
N LYS A 6 28.53 -18.57 -60.34
CA LYS A 6 27.21 -18.90 -59.78
C LYS A 6 27.37 -20.11 -58.86
N SER A 7 27.08 -19.95 -57.61
CA SER A 7 26.86 -21.06 -56.69
C SER A 7 25.37 -21.35 -56.56
N VAL A 8 24.98 -22.52 -57.00
CA VAL A 8 23.62 -23.08 -56.85
C VAL A 8 23.48 -23.60 -55.44
N LEU A 9 22.60 -22.97 -54.65
CA LEU A 9 22.15 -23.54 -53.37
C LEU A 9 20.98 -24.50 -53.61
N LEU A 10 21.21 -25.77 -53.37
CA LEU A 10 20.17 -26.78 -53.23
C LEU A 10 19.42 -26.58 -51.89
N LEU A 11 18.18 -26.13 -51.96
CA LEU A 11 17.25 -26.17 -50.84
C LEU A 11 16.71 -27.59 -50.71
N SER A 12 17.15 -28.30 -49.68
CA SER A 12 16.48 -29.52 -49.18
C SER A 12 15.28 -29.09 -48.33
N ALA A 13 14.08 -29.24 -48.86
CA ALA A 13 12.85 -29.07 -48.12
C ALA A 13 12.68 -30.20 -47.08
N ALA A 14 12.92 -29.88 -45.82
CA ALA A 14 12.50 -30.76 -44.71
C ALA A 14 11.00 -30.58 -44.53
N ILE A 15 10.25 -31.62 -44.83
CA ILE A 15 8.83 -31.73 -44.54
C ILE A 15 8.70 -31.92 -43.01
N LEU A 16 8.36 -30.84 -42.27
CA LEU A 16 7.90 -30.94 -40.89
C LEU A 16 6.42 -31.40 -40.91
N PRO A 17 6.02 -32.34 -40.07
CA PRO A 17 4.61 -32.69 -39.96
C PRO A 17 3.84 -31.50 -39.41
N THR A 18 2.89 -31.00 -40.17
CA THR A 18 1.88 -30.07 -39.70
C THR A 18 1.06 -30.74 -38.61
N SER A 19 1.37 -30.48 -37.34
CA SER A 19 0.43 -30.71 -36.26
C SER A 19 -0.80 -29.86 -36.55
N ALA A 20 -1.87 -30.50 -36.93
CA ALA A 20 -3.18 -29.91 -37.03
C ALA A 20 -3.52 -29.35 -35.63
N PHE A 21 -3.42 -28.05 -35.46
CA PHE A 21 -4.13 -27.39 -34.36
C PHE A 21 -5.61 -27.69 -34.60
N ALA A 22 -6.18 -28.53 -33.73
CA ALA A 22 -7.61 -28.71 -33.68
C ALA A 22 -8.22 -27.32 -33.50
N GLN A 23 -8.88 -26.81 -34.50
CA GLN A 23 -9.69 -25.62 -34.47
C GLN A 23 -10.75 -25.89 -33.42
N ALA A 24 -10.70 -25.16 -32.29
CA ALA A 24 -11.76 -25.20 -31.30
C ALA A 24 -13.10 -24.93 -32.02
N PRO A 25 -14.16 -25.67 -31.72
CA PRO A 25 -15.43 -25.46 -32.36
C PRO A 25 -15.92 -24.03 -32.06
N ALA A 26 -15.97 -23.22 -33.09
CA ALA A 26 -16.72 -21.98 -33.08
C ALA A 26 -18.22 -22.35 -33.14
N ALA A 27 -18.86 -22.38 -32.02
CA ALA A 27 -20.29 -22.16 -31.88
C ALA A 27 -20.48 -21.57 -30.47
N ALA A 28 -20.47 -20.26 -30.38
CA ALA A 28 -21.14 -19.61 -29.28
C ALA A 28 -22.60 -20.04 -29.37
N ASP A 29 -23.06 -20.81 -28.40
CA ASP A 29 -24.43 -21.18 -28.27
C ASP A 29 -25.21 -19.90 -27.96
N ASP A 30 -25.97 -19.36 -28.92
CA ASP A 30 -26.85 -18.18 -28.76
C ASP A 30 -27.91 -18.36 -27.65
N LYS A 31 -27.84 -19.44 -26.89
CA LYS A 31 -28.73 -19.81 -25.80
C LYS A 31 -28.06 -19.83 -24.41
N ALA A 32 -26.79 -19.49 -24.30
CA ALA A 32 -26.18 -19.37 -22.97
C ALA A 32 -26.92 -18.26 -22.16
N PRO A 33 -27.36 -18.53 -20.92
CA PRO A 33 -28.02 -17.52 -20.13
C PRO A 33 -27.11 -16.33 -19.96
N LYS A 34 -27.65 -15.13 -20.17
CA LYS A 34 -26.91 -13.87 -19.93
C LYS A 34 -26.46 -13.85 -18.47
N TRP A 35 -25.20 -13.47 -18.24
CA TRP A 35 -24.68 -13.29 -16.89
C TRP A 35 -25.53 -12.28 -16.12
N ASP A 36 -26.00 -12.66 -14.94
CA ASP A 36 -26.73 -11.83 -13.98
C ASP A 36 -26.01 -11.88 -12.64
N VAL A 37 -25.53 -10.75 -12.15
CA VAL A 37 -24.81 -10.65 -10.88
C VAL A 37 -25.71 -11.02 -9.69
N ALA A 38 -27.00 -10.68 -9.75
CA ALA A 38 -27.95 -10.99 -8.69
C ALA A 38 -28.38 -12.47 -8.65
N ALA A 39 -28.26 -13.18 -9.78
CA ALA A 39 -28.63 -14.58 -9.92
C ALA A 39 -27.71 -15.27 -10.93
N PRO A 40 -26.40 -15.46 -10.61
CA PRO A 40 -25.42 -15.93 -11.57
C PRO A 40 -25.72 -17.38 -11.99
N PRO A 41 -25.87 -17.63 -13.30
CA PRO A 41 -26.26 -18.93 -13.80
C PRO A 41 -25.15 -19.97 -13.58
N GLY A 42 -25.53 -21.17 -13.12
CA GLY A 42 -24.61 -22.29 -12.96
C GLY A 42 -23.71 -22.24 -11.72
N LEU A 43 -23.88 -21.26 -10.84
CA LEU A 43 -23.16 -21.19 -9.58
C LEU A 43 -24.04 -21.65 -8.40
N THR A 44 -23.41 -22.29 -7.43
CA THR A 44 -24.06 -22.69 -6.19
C THR A 44 -24.08 -21.53 -5.21
N VAL A 45 -25.25 -21.22 -4.69
CA VAL A 45 -25.43 -20.22 -3.64
C VAL A 45 -25.72 -20.95 -2.32
N ARG A 46 -25.02 -20.56 -1.25
CA ARG A 46 -25.27 -21.03 0.11
C ARG A 46 -25.51 -19.84 1.03
N GLN A 47 -26.13 -20.08 2.15
CA GLN A 47 -26.33 -19.08 3.17
C GLN A 47 -25.26 -19.18 4.26
N ILE A 48 -24.77 -18.01 4.71
CA ILE A 48 -23.90 -17.89 5.86
C ILE A 48 -24.50 -16.93 6.89
N THR A 49 -24.27 -17.21 8.15
CA THR A 49 -24.62 -16.30 9.24
C THR A 49 -23.42 -15.43 9.58
N ILE A 50 -23.64 -14.12 9.67
CA ILE A 50 -22.66 -13.12 10.08
C ILE A 50 -23.17 -12.54 11.40
N ASP A 51 -22.30 -12.50 12.41
CA ASP A 51 -22.55 -11.84 13.69
C ASP A 51 -21.31 -11.03 14.04
N THR A 52 -21.39 -9.70 13.84
CA THR A 52 -20.24 -8.81 13.99
C THR A 52 -20.64 -7.42 14.50
N ASP A 53 -19.73 -6.77 15.19
CA ASP A 53 -19.80 -5.37 15.62
C ASP A 53 -18.69 -4.52 15.00
N GLU A 54 -18.04 -5.05 13.94
CA GLU A 54 -16.96 -4.39 13.21
C GLU A 54 -16.99 -4.74 11.72
N GLY A 55 -16.32 -3.92 10.92
CA GLY A 55 -16.16 -4.12 9.49
C GLY A 55 -14.90 -3.48 8.94
N SER A 56 -14.45 -3.96 7.77
CA SER A 56 -13.28 -3.46 7.09
C SER A 56 -13.67 -2.48 5.99
N TRP A 57 -13.01 -1.34 5.94
CA TRP A 57 -13.12 -0.37 4.85
C TRP A 57 -14.54 0.13 4.62
N MET A 58 -15.28 0.42 5.70
CA MET A 58 -16.67 0.89 5.62
C MET A 58 -16.75 2.35 5.20
N ASN A 59 -17.38 2.62 4.05
CA ASN A 59 -17.77 3.96 3.66
C ASN A 59 -19.03 4.37 4.40
N LEU A 60 -19.13 5.63 4.75
CA LEU A 60 -20.31 6.13 5.45
C LEU A 60 -20.70 7.55 5.01
N ASP A 61 -21.93 7.91 5.31
CA ASP A 61 -22.52 9.22 5.06
C ASP A 61 -23.58 9.55 6.11
N VAL A 62 -23.73 10.83 6.45
CA VAL A 62 -24.68 11.31 7.46
C VAL A 62 -25.88 11.94 6.79
N SER A 63 -27.07 11.56 7.23
CA SER A 63 -28.30 12.18 6.67
C SER A 63 -28.35 13.68 6.95
N PRO A 64 -28.94 14.49 6.07
CA PRO A 64 -29.03 15.95 6.24
C PRO A 64 -29.76 16.41 7.50
N ASP A 65 -30.60 15.53 8.09
CA ASP A 65 -31.24 15.78 9.38
C ASP A 65 -30.35 15.48 10.59
N GLY A 66 -29.12 14.96 10.35
CA GLY A 66 -28.13 14.59 11.39
C GLY A 66 -28.51 13.42 12.26
N ARG A 67 -29.49 12.59 11.88
CA ARG A 67 -30.02 11.53 12.75
C ARG A 67 -29.63 10.13 12.35
N THR A 68 -29.20 9.93 11.11
CA THR A 68 -28.94 8.60 10.55
C THR A 68 -27.58 8.57 9.85
N ILE A 69 -26.87 7.46 9.98
CA ILE A 69 -25.68 7.12 9.19
C ILE A 69 -26.08 6.03 8.22
N ALA A 70 -25.78 6.21 6.93
CA ALA A 70 -25.73 5.13 5.96
C ALA A 70 -24.29 4.63 5.86
N PHE A 71 -24.08 3.31 5.79
CA PHE A 71 -22.76 2.73 5.64
C PHE A 71 -22.81 1.40 4.87
N ASP A 72 -21.70 1.04 4.25
CA ASP A 72 -21.55 -0.27 3.62
C ASP A 72 -20.83 -1.27 4.54
N LEU A 73 -21.21 -2.53 4.45
CA LEU A 73 -20.52 -3.65 5.08
C LEU A 73 -20.66 -4.91 4.23
N LEU A 74 -19.51 -5.44 3.78
CA LEU A 74 -19.43 -6.68 2.99
C LEU A 74 -20.33 -6.66 1.73
N GLY A 75 -20.47 -5.51 1.07
CA GLY A 75 -21.23 -5.37 -0.16
C GLY A 75 -22.73 -5.10 0.03
N ASP A 76 -23.21 -4.93 1.26
CA ASP A 76 -24.57 -4.48 1.56
C ASP A 76 -24.58 -3.09 2.17
N ILE A 77 -25.69 -2.35 2.01
CA ILE A 77 -25.85 -1.02 2.61
C ILE A 77 -26.82 -1.09 3.78
N TYR A 78 -26.40 -0.46 4.87
CA TYR A 78 -27.14 -0.34 6.12
C TYR A 78 -27.41 1.10 6.49
N ILE A 79 -28.45 1.33 7.29
CA ILE A 79 -28.69 2.58 8.01
C ILE A 79 -28.76 2.33 9.50
N ILE A 80 -28.26 3.31 10.28
CA ILE A 80 -28.25 3.25 11.74
C ILE A 80 -28.45 4.66 12.33
N PRO A 81 -29.10 4.82 13.51
CA PRO A 81 -29.07 6.09 14.22
C PRO A 81 -27.63 6.55 14.53
N VAL A 82 -27.36 7.87 14.50
CA VAL A 82 -26.04 8.43 14.87
C VAL A 82 -25.61 8.11 16.30
N THR A 83 -26.51 7.63 17.13
CA THR A 83 -26.26 7.16 18.51
C THR A 83 -25.86 5.67 18.57
N GLY A 84 -25.91 4.96 17.45
CA GLY A 84 -25.66 3.53 17.36
C GLY A 84 -26.91 2.68 17.59
N GLY A 85 -26.73 1.37 17.69
CA GLY A 85 -27.78 0.37 17.89
C GLY A 85 -27.73 -0.78 16.89
N THR A 86 -28.90 -1.33 16.53
CA THR A 86 -28.99 -2.38 15.51
C THR A 86 -29.23 -1.74 14.15
N PRO A 87 -28.32 -1.92 13.17
CA PRO A 87 -28.48 -1.41 11.81
C PRO A 87 -29.64 -2.10 11.07
N THR A 88 -30.28 -1.35 10.17
CA THR A 88 -31.26 -1.89 9.22
C THR A 88 -30.58 -2.03 7.85
N ARG A 89 -30.61 -3.22 7.27
CA ARG A 89 -30.13 -3.49 5.91
C ARG A 89 -31.14 -2.99 4.90
N ILE A 90 -30.72 -2.11 3.98
CA ILE A 90 -31.58 -1.47 2.97
C ILE A 90 -31.21 -1.84 1.53
N ALA A 91 -30.00 -2.35 1.31
CA ALA A 91 -29.60 -2.95 0.05
C ALA A 91 -28.85 -4.25 0.34
N GLU A 92 -29.19 -5.32 -0.38
CA GLU A 92 -28.75 -6.68 -0.08
C GLU A 92 -28.69 -7.56 -1.33
N GLY A 93 -28.05 -8.72 -1.18
CA GLY A 93 -27.98 -9.78 -2.16
C GLY A 93 -26.56 -10.11 -2.59
N LEU A 94 -26.40 -10.72 -3.76
CA LEU A 94 -25.11 -11.05 -4.34
C LEU A 94 -24.36 -9.85 -4.95
N PRO A 95 -25.03 -8.83 -5.50
CA PRO A 95 -24.36 -7.61 -5.98
C PRO A 95 -23.55 -6.93 -4.87
N PHE A 96 -22.42 -6.35 -5.25
CA PHE A 96 -21.57 -5.59 -4.34
C PHE A 96 -21.97 -4.11 -4.33
N GLU A 97 -22.56 -3.66 -3.24
CA GLU A 97 -23.11 -2.32 -3.06
C GLU A 97 -22.29 -1.54 -2.05
N THR A 98 -21.80 -0.35 -2.43
CA THR A 98 -20.84 0.40 -1.61
C THR A 98 -20.97 1.91 -1.81
N GLN A 99 -20.32 2.69 -0.95
CA GLN A 99 -20.20 4.14 -1.04
C GLN A 99 -21.55 4.87 -1.03
N PRO A 100 -22.44 4.59 -0.06
CA PRO A 100 -23.73 5.27 0.04
C PRO A 100 -23.55 6.78 0.29
N ARG A 101 -24.44 7.58 -0.34
CA ARG A 101 -24.52 9.04 -0.16
C ARG A 101 -25.98 9.49 -0.13
N PHE A 102 -26.40 10.15 0.94
CA PHE A 102 -27.74 10.76 1.02
C PHE A 102 -27.88 11.90 0.02
N SER A 103 -29.07 12.00 -0.58
CA SER A 103 -29.45 13.22 -1.30
C SER A 103 -29.60 14.40 -0.34
N PRO A 104 -29.46 15.66 -0.82
CA PRO A 104 -29.56 16.86 0.05
C PRO A 104 -30.89 17.00 0.79
N ASP A 105 -31.97 16.42 0.25
CA ASP A 105 -33.28 16.36 0.90
C ASP A 105 -33.46 15.16 1.86
N GLY A 106 -32.44 14.27 1.91
CA GLY A 106 -32.44 13.06 2.74
C GLY A 106 -33.41 11.97 2.30
N ALA A 107 -34.11 12.15 1.16
CA ALA A 107 -35.12 11.21 0.70
C ALA A 107 -34.57 10.01 -0.05
N ARG A 108 -33.38 10.16 -0.65
CA ARG A 108 -32.75 9.15 -1.50
C ARG A 108 -31.30 8.89 -1.08
N ILE A 109 -30.76 7.75 -1.56
CA ILE A 109 -29.35 7.37 -1.40
C ILE A 109 -28.81 7.02 -2.78
N ALA A 110 -27.70 7.65 -3.19
CA ALA A 110 -26.88 7.22 -4.31
C ALA A 110 -25.79 6.27 -3.81
N PHE A 111 -25.44 5.29 -4.61
CA PHE A 111 -24.42 4.29 -4.25
C PHE A 111 -23.79 3.68 -5.50
N THR A 112 -22.66 3.03 -5.33
CA THR A 112 -22.00 2.23 -6.36
C THR A 112 -22.49 0.79 -6.27
N SER A 113 -22.86 0.17 -7.40
CA SER A 113 -23.25 -1.25 -7.46
C SER A 113 -22.92 -1.87 -8.80
N ASP A 114 -22.49 -3.13 -8.78
CA ASP A 114 -22.28 -3.99 -9.95
C ASP A 114 -23.54 -4.77 -10.37
N ARG A 115 -24.69 -4.50 -9.75
CA ARG A 115 -26.00 -5.16 -10.01
C ARG A 115 -26.40 -5.18 -11.49
N GLY A 116 -25.96 -4.20 -12.26
CA GLY A 116 -26.20 -4.11 -13.70
C GLY A 116 -25.17 -4.81 -14.57
N GLY A 117 -24.20 -5.51 -13.99
CA GLY A 117 -23.12 -6.23 -14.69
C GLY A 117 -21.75 -5.54 -14.66
N GLY A 118 -21.66 -4.35 -14.11
CA GLY A 118 -20.43 -3.58 -13.86
C GLY A 118 -20.71 -2.42 -12.94
N ASP A 119 -19.66 -1.86 -12.32
CA ASP A 119 -19.80 -0.77 -11.37
C ASP A 119 -20.47 0.45 -12.03
N ASN A 120 -21.60 0.80 -11.50
CA ASN A 120 -22.40 1.94 -11.92
C ASN A 120 -22.98 2.68 -10.71
N ILE A 121 -23.43 3.92 -10.95
CA ILE A 121 -24.14 4.68 -9.94
C ILE A 121 -25.61 4.27 -9.98
N TRP A 122 -26.12 3.93 -8.82
CA TRP A 122 -27.50 3.59 -8.54
C TRP A 122 -28.11 4.60 -7.57
N ILE A 123 -29.43 4.71 -7.58
CA ILE A 123 -30.20 5.51 -6.64
C ILE A 123 -31.32 4.64 -6.09
N MET A 124 -31.61 4.78 -4.80
CA MET A 124 -32.75 4.18 -4.12
C MET A 124 -33.39 5.19 -3.17
N ASN A 125 -34.60 4.91 -2.74
CA ASN A 125 -35.20 5.62 -1.61
C ASN A 125 -34.44 5.32 -0.31
N ARG A 126 -34.54 6.19 0.69
CA ARG A 126 -33.88 6.04 2.00
C ARG A 126 -34.20 4.71 2.69
N ASP A 127 -35.38 4.14 2.45
CA ASP A 127 -35.82 2.85 2.99
C ASP A 127 -35.34 1.63 2.17
N GLY A 128 -34.55 1.86 1.11
CA GLY A 128 -34.06 0.82 0.22
C GLY A 128 -35.01 0.44 -0.93
N SER A 129 -36.17 1.02 -1.01
CA SER A 129 -37.12 0.80 -2.13
C SER A 129 -36.69 1.56 -3.40
N ASP A 130 -37.32 1.23 -4.54
CA ASP A 130 -37.14 1.90 -5.84
C ASP A 130 -35.66 2.00 -6.30
N LYS A 131 -34.92 0.88 -6.17
CA LYS A 131 -33.56 0.81 -6.69
C LYS A 131 -33.52 0.92 -8.20
N ARG A 132 -32.85 1.92 -8.73
CA ARG A 132 -32.68 2.13 -10.16
C ARG A 132 -31.26 2.50 -10.55
N GLN A 133 -30.82 1.97 -11.66
CA GLN A 133 -29.53 2.31 -12.25
C GLN A 133 -29.60 3.70 -12.89
N LEU A 134 -28.71 4.59 -12.49
CA LEU A 134 -28.60 5.94 -13.05
C LEU A 134 -27.70 5.98 -14.28
N SER A 135 -26.49 5.45 -14.17
CA SER A 135 -25.51 5.37 -15.25
C SER A 135 -25.54 4.00 -15.92
N LYS A 136 -25.06 3.91 -17.16
CA LYS A 136 -25.08 2.68 -17.96
C LYS A 136 -23.72 2.45 -18.61
N GLU A 137 -22.68 2.33 -17.77
CA GLU A 137 -21.35 2.00 -18.24
C GLU A 137 -21.20 0.47 -18.32
N ASP A 138 -20.77 -0.04 -19.45
CA ASP A 138 -20.61 -1.47 -19.72
C ASP A 138 -19.13 -1.92 -19.75
N PHE A 139 -18.21 -0.97 -19.91
CA PHE A 139 -16.76 -1.24 -19.99
C PHE A 139 -15.93 -0.41 -19.02
N ARG A 140 -16.51 0.51 -18.25
CA ARG A 140 -15.80 1.40 -17.32
C ARG A 140 -16.31 1.19 -15.90
N LEU A 141 -15.43 1.40 -14.93
CA LEU A 141 -15.80 1.44 -13.54
C LEU A 141 -16.28 2.86 -13.21
N LEU A 142 -17.47 2.98 -12.71
CA LEU A 142 -18.03 4.25 -12.26
C LEU A 142 -18.37 4.13 -10.78
N ASN A 143 -17.72 4.93 -9.94
CA ASN A 143 -17.83 4.85 -8.49
C ASN A 143 -17.71 6.24 -7.83
N GLN A 144 -17.76 6.28 -6.50
CA GLN A 144 -17.62 7.49 -5.68
C GLN A 144 -18.65 8.57 -6.00
N PRO A 145 -19.96 8.28 -5.84
CA PRO A 145 -21.00 9.26 -6.08
C PRO A 145 -20.94 10.42 -5.08
N SER A 146 -21.26 11.64 -5.55
CA SER A 146 -21.45 12.83 -4.73
C SER A 146 -22.58 13.67 -5.29
N TRP A 147 -23.61 13.95 -4.49
CA TRP A 147 -24.74 14.78 -4.90
C TRP A 147 -24.36 16.25 -5.04
N SER A 148 -24.91 16.92 -6.06
CA SER A 148 -24.93 18.38 -6.07
C SER A 148 -25.88 18.90 -4.98
N PRO A 149 -25.58 20.05 -4.35
CA PRO A 149 -26.40 20.59 -3.27
C PRO A 149 -27.86 20.85 -3.66
N ASP A 150 -28.16 21.05 -4.95
CA ASP A 150 -29.53 21.23 -5.47
C ASP A 150 -30.26 19.88 -5.76
N GLY A 151 -29.56 18.76 -5.55
CA GLY A 151 -30.10 17.41 -5.73
C GLY A 151 -30.39 16.99 -7.17
N ARG A 152 -29.95 17.77 -8.17
CA ARG A 152 -30.24 17.49 -9.60
C ARG A 152 -29.16 16.67 -10.27
N PHE A 153 -27.93 16.68 -9.75
CA PHE A 153 -26.79 16.02 -10.35
C PHE A 153 -26.04 15.15 -9.35
N ILE A 154 -25.31 14.17 -9.88
CA ILE A 154 -24.35 13.36 -9.15
C ILE A 154 -23.01 13.43 -9.89
N ALA A 155 -21.98 13.92 -9.23
CA ALA A 155 -20.60 13.75 -9.66
C ALA A 155 -20.13 12.36 -9.32
N ALA A 156 -19.34 11.74 -10.20
CA ALA A 156 -18.76 10.43 -9.96
C ALA A 156 -17.42 10.29 -10.68
N LYS A 157 -16.59 9.38 -10.20
CA LYS A 157 -15.35 9.01 -10.85
C LYS A 157 -15.64 7.96 -11.92
N LYS A 158 -15.24 8.22 -13.15
CA LYS A 158 -15.24 7.26 -14.24
C LYS A 158 -13.81 6.79 -14.50
N HIS A 159 -13.53 5.53 -14.25
CA HIS A 159 -12.19 4.98 -14.38
C HIS A 159 -11.95 4.41 -15.78
N PHE A 160 -10.76 4.68 -16.32
CA PHE A 160 -10.31 4.20 -17.63
C PHE A 160 -9.02 3.42 -17.48
N THR A 161 -8.92 2.29 -18.15
CA THR A 161 -7.67 1.52 -18.26
C THR A 161 -6.88 1.95 -19.48
N THR A 162 -5.56 1.87 -19.38
CA THR A 162 -4.64 2.01 -20.53
C THR A 162 -4.45 0.66 -21.22
N GLY A 163 -3.72 0.64 -22.34
CA GLY A 163 -3.31 -0.61 -22.98
C GLY A 163 -2.43 -1.53 -22.10
N ARG A 164 -1.91 -1.01 -20.96
CA ARG A 164 -1.12 -1.77 -19.99
C ARG A 164 -1.91 -2.12 -18.72
N SER A 165 -3.22 -2.09 -18.78
CA SER A 165 -4.19 -2.36 -17.70
C SER A 165 -4.34 -1.29 -16.61
N LEU A 166 -3.28 -0.61 -16.21
CA LEU A 166 -3.36 0.53 -15.29
C LEU A 166 -3.95 1.75 -16.01
N GLY A 167 -4.62 2.62 -15.28
CA GLY A 167 -5.24 3.81 -15.84
C GLY A 167 -5.46 4.89 -14.82
N THR A 168 -6.45 5.74 -15.06
CA THR A 168 -6.78 6.87 -14.21
C THR A 168 -8.27 7.19 -14.27
N GLY A 169 -8.76 7.96 -13.30
CA GLY A 169 -10.12 8.48 -13.29
C GLY A 169 -10.30 9.76 -14.10
N GLU A 170 -11.55 10.04 -14.37
CA GLU A 170 -12.10 11.34 -14.78
C GLU A 170 -13.28 11.67 -13.89
N VAL A 171 -13.57 12.95 -13.66
CA VAL A 171 -14.79 13.37 -12.96
C VAL A 171 -15.88 13.63 -13.98
N TRP A 172 -16.99 12.93 -13.83
CA TRP A 172 -18.17 13.05 -14.67
C TRP A 172 -19.39 13.47 -13.87
N LEU A 173 -20.32 14.18 -14.51
CA LEU A 173 -21.56 14.67 -13.93
C LEU A 173 -22.75 14.01 -14.58
N TYR A 174 -23.63 13.38 -13.81
CA TYR A 174 -24.83 12.70 -14.27
C TYR A 174 -26.08 13.41 -13.74
N HIS A 175 -27.04 13.67 -14.60
CA HIS A 175 -28.33 14.18 -14.18
C HIS A 175 -29.16 13.06 -13.53
N VAL A 176 -29.91 13.37 -12.47
CA VAL A 176 -30.70 12.34 -11.72
C VAL A 176 -31.78 11.65 -12.53
N SER A 177 -32.19 12.20 -13.67
CA SER A 177 -33.11 11.52 -14.61
C SER A 177 -32.39 10.54 -15.55
N GLY A 178 -31.08 10.42 -15.48
CA GLY A 178 -30.24 9.58 -16.37
C GLY A 178 -29.56 10.38 -17.48
N GLY A 179 -29.02 9.67 -18.45
CA GLY A 179 -28.26 10.22 -19.58
C GLY A 179 -26.82 9.72 -19.62
N ALA A 180 -26.05 10.17 -20.63
CA ALA A 180 -24.66 9.72 -20.86
C ALA A 180 -23.63 10.39 -19.93
N GLY A 181 -24.06 11.38 -19.14
CA GLY A 181 -23.15 12.19 -18.31
C GLY A 181 -22.39 13.26 -19.10
N VAL A 182 -21.78 14.17 -18.36
CA VAL A 182 -20.93 15.26 -18.87
C VAL A 182 -19.56 15.18 -18.21
N LEU A 183 -18.51 15.24 -19.00
CA LEU A 183 -17.12 15.27 -18.50
C LEU A 183 -16.81 16.64 -17.88
N LEU A 184 -16.38 16.66 -16.62
CA LEU A 184 -15.93 17.86 -15.92
C LEU A 184 -14.40 17.93 -15.85
N VAL A 185 -13.77 16.93 -15.27
CA VAL A 185 -12.31 16.88 -15.14
C VAL A 185 -11.75 15.73 -15.97
N LYS A 186 -11.04 16.11 -17.03
CA LYS A 186 -10.48 15.16 -17.98
C LYS A 186 -9.11 14.63 -17.51
N ARG A 187 -8.84 13.34 -17.73
CA ARG A 187 -7.48 12.80 -17.63
C ARG A 187 -6.54 13.46 -18.65
N PRO A 188 -5.24 13.62 -18.35
CA PRO A 188 -4.29 14.31 -19.22
C PRO A 188 -4.17 13.69 -20.63
N ASN A 189 -4.19 12.35 -20.72
CA ASN A 189 -4.15 11.59 -21.97
C ASN A 189 -4.57 10.13 -21.74
N GLU A 190 -4.74 9.35 -22.80
CA GLU A 190 -5.21 7.95 -22.74
C GLU A 190 -4.19 6.99 -22.10
N GLN A 191 -2.91 7.34 -22.06
CA GLN A 191 -1.85 6.52 -21.48
C GLN A 191 -1.54 6.89 -20.02
N HIS A 192 -2.25 7.87 -19.47
CA HIS A 192 -2.03 8.32 -18.11
C HIS A 192 -2.44 7.24 -17.09
N GLN A 193 -1.54 6.95 -16.14
CA GLN A 193 -1.71 5.88 -15.15
C GLN A 193 -1.72 6.41 -13.70
N LYS A 194 -1.72 7.72 -13.51
CA LYS A 194 -1.75 8.38 -12.21
C LYS A 194 -3.18 8.64 -11.79
N GLU A 195 -3.55 8.22 -10.59
CA GLU A 195 -4.93 8.25 -10.12
C GLU A 195 -5.46 9.68 -9.98
N LEU A 196 -6.73 9.83 -10.35
CA LEU A 196 -7.59 10.97 -10.10
C LEU A 196 -8.94 10.42 -9.61
N GLY A 197 -9.46 10.92 -8.49
CA GLY A 197 -10.69 10.37 -7.94
C GLY A 197 -11.21 11.14 -6.73
N GLU A 198 -12.09 10.49 -5.98
CA GLU A 198 -12.71 11.02 -4.77
C GLU A 198 -13.44 12.36 -4.99
N PRO A 199 -14.24 12.51 -6.08
CA PRO A 199 -14.95 13.76 -6.32
C PRO A 199 -16.02 13.99 -5.25
N ILE A 200 -16.09 15.22 -4.75
CA ILE A 200 -17.13 15.65 -3.82
C ILE A 200 -17.53 17.10 -4.11
N PHE A 201 -18.82 17.37 -4.16
CA PHE A 201 -19.30 18.73 -4.29
C PHE A 201 -18.97 19.57 -3.07
N ALA A 202 -18.55 20.80 -3.29
CA ALA A 202 -18.57 21.83 -2.27
C ALA A 202 -20.02 22.26 -1.96
N PRO A 203 -20.32 22.68 -0.74
CA PRO A 203 -21.67 23.14 -0.35
C PRO A 203 -22.19 24.33 -1.17
N ASP A 204 -21.32 25.08 -1.80
CA ASP A 204 -21.68 26.20 -2.67
C ASP A 204 -22.27 25.78 -4.03
N GLY A 205 -22.15 24.49 -4.37
CA GLY A 205 -22.59 23.91 -5.66
C GLY A 205 -21.81 24.39 -6.88
N LYS A 206 -20.77 25.18 -6.70
CA LYS A 206 -19.94 25.74 -7.77
C LYS A 206 -18.60 25.04 -7.92
N HIS A 207 -18.12 24.41 -6.85
CA HIS A 207 -16.85 23.73 -6.86
C HIS A 207 -17.00 22.22 -6.62
N ILE A 208 -16.07 21.45 -7.18
CA ILE A 208 -15.87 20.03 -6.89
C ILE A 208 -14.45 19.85 -6.40
N TYR A 209 -14.30 19.31 -5.19
CA TYR A 209 -13.01 18.83 -4.71
C TYR A 209 -12.75 17.42 -5.20
N TYR A 210 -11.51 17.10 -5.53
CA TYR A 210 -11.10 15.76 -5.91
C TYR A 210 -9.62 15.54 -5.59
N THR A 211 -9.19 14.28 -5.47
CA THR A 211 -7.77 13.94 -5.29
C THR A 211 -7.10 13.68 -6.63
N ARG A 212 -5.84 14.09 -6.71
CA ARG A 212 -5.00 13.87 -7.88
C ARG A 212 -3.60 13.46 -7.48
N ASN A 213 -3.09 12.38 -8.09
CA ASN A 213 -1.69 12.01 -7.96
C ASN A 213 -0.81 12.99 -8.75
N ILE A 214 0.07 13.70 -8.03
CA ILE A 214 0.93 14.78 -8.55
C ILE A 214 2.37 14.34 -8.78
N THR A 215 2.72 13.07 -8.55
CA THR A 215 4.09 12.59 -8.77
C THR A 215 4.50 12.76 -10.24
N PRO A 216 5.78 13.02 -10.55
CA PRO A 216 6.22 13.31 -11.90
C PRO A 216 5.96 12.18 -12.91
N GLY A 217 5.66 12.57 -14.16
CA GLY A 217 5.45 11.66 -15.29
C GLY A 217 4.08 10.98 -15.34
N PRO A 218 3.72 10.32 -16.44
CA PRO A 218 2.39 9.73 -16.63
C PRO A 218 2.27 8.29 -16.14
N ILE A 219 3.39 7.62 -15.83
CA ILE A 219 3.43 6.19 -15.52
C ILE A 219 3.31 5.97 -14.01
N PHE A 220 2.49 5.01 -13.61
CA PHE A 220 2.37 4.58 -12.21
C PHE A 220 3.70 4.01 -11.70
N GLN A 221 4.07 4.39 -10.49
CA GLN A 221 5.28 3.93 -9.82
C GLN A 221 4.89 3.07 -8.62
N TYR A 222 5.32 1.81 -8.61
CA TYR A 222 4.98 0.85 -7.54
C TYR A 222 5.72 1.09 -6.22
N ALA A 223 6.80 1.84 -6.22
CA ALA A 223 7.64 2.12 -5.05
C ALA A 223 7.58 3.61 -4.69
N GLN A 224 6.38 4.17 -4.59
CA GLN A 224 6.19 5.54 -4.16
C GLN A 224 6.43 5.67 -2.66
N ASP A 225 7.09 6.75 -2.26
CA ASP A 225 7.25 7.09 -0.85
C ASP A 225 6.03 7.85 -0.36
N SER A 226 5.18 7.19 0.40
CA SER A 226 3.97 7.78 0.97
C SER A 226 4.25 8.84 2.05
N ASN A 227 5.48 8.94 2.54
CA ASN A 227 5.90 10.07 3.38
C ASN A 227 6.26 11.30 2.54
N GLY A 228 6.36 11.16 1.22
CA GLY A 228 6.44 12.26 0.28
C GLY A 228 5.08 12.90 0.03
N GLN A 229 4.95 13.55 -1.11
CA GLN A 229 3.71 14.18 -1.57
C GLN A 229 3.23 13.45 -2.82
N ILE A 230 2.39 12.42 -2.63
CA ILE A 230 1.85 11.63 -3.73
C ILE A 230 0.57 12.26 -4.28
N PHE A 231 -0.34 12.69 -3.39
CA PHE A 231 -1.63 13.23 -3.74
C PHE A 231 -1.83 14.64 -3.20
N ASP A 232 -2.50 15.47 -3.99
CA ASP A 232 -3.10 16.74 -3.56
C ASP A 232 -4.61 16.69 -3.71
N ILE A 233 -5.30 17.55 -2.97
CA ILE A 233 -6.72 17.84 -3.17
C ILE A 233 -6.82 19.09 -4.04
N GLU A 234 -7.47 18.93 -5.18
CA GLU A 234 -7.75 19.99 -6.13
C GLU A 234 -9.19 20.48 -5.99
N SER A 235 -9.43 21.74 -6.30
CA SER A 235 -10.74 22.38 -6.41
C SER A 235 -10.98 22.76 -7.86
N TYR A 236 -12.05 22.20 -8.46
CA TYR A 236 -12.48 22.50 -9.82
C TYR A 236 -13.69 23.42 -9.79
N ASP A 237 -13.58 24.59 -10.37
CA ASP A 237 -14.68 25.54 -10.57
C ASP A 237 -15.49 25.13 -11.80
N ILE A 238 -16.76 24.77 -11.60
CA ILE A 238 -17.65 24.26 -12.65
C ILE A 238 -17.99 25.31 -13.69
N GLU A 239 -18.08 26.58 -13.29
CA GLU A 239 -18.46 27.69 -14.17
C GLU A 239 -17.31 28.10 -15.08
N THR A 240 -16.11 28.20 -14.54
CA THR A 240 -14.92 28.69 -15.27
C THR A 240 -14.07 27.57 -15.85
N GLY A 241 -14.21 26.34 -15.37
CA GLY A 241 -13.36 25.20 -15.74
C GLY A 241 -11.94 25.26 -15.17
N LYS A 242 -11.67 26.17 -14.23
CA LYS A 242 -10.35 26.32 -13.60
C LYS A 242 -10.17 25.32 -12.47
N THR A 243 -8.94 24.88 -12.31
CA THR A 243 -8.52 24.02 -11.20
C THR A 243 -7.47 24.73 -10.38
N GLU A 244 -7.62 24.69 -9.06
CA GLU A 244 -6.67 25.23 -8.08
C GLU A 244 -6.39 24.20 -6.98
N THR A 245 -5.18 24.18 -6.45
CA THR A 245 -4.84 23.27 -5.35
C THR A 245 -5.45 23.78 -4.04
N ALA A 246 -6.37 22.98 -3.48
CA ALA A 246 -7.06 23.31 -2.24
C ALA A 246 -6.28 22.85 -1.00
N VAL A 247 -5.72 21.63 -1.03
CA VAL A 247 -4.92 21.07 0.08
C VAL A 247 -3.73 20.31 -0.49
N SER A 248 -2.54 20.62 0.02
CA SER A 248 -1.27 20.07 -0.40
C SER A 248 -0.36 19.86 0.80
N GLY A 249 0.59 18.95 0.73
CA GLY A 249 1.61 18.78 1.77
C GLY A 249 2.25 17.41 1.83
N VAL A 250 3.35 17.34 2.57
CA VAL A 250 4.09 16.10 2.84
C VAL A 250 3.19 15.10 3.55
N GLY A 251 3.22 13.86 3.09
CA GLY A 251 2.31 12.80 3.55
C GLY A 251 1.05 12.67 2.70
N GLY A 252 0.94 13.48 1.63
CA GLY A 252 -0.20 13.54 0.72
C GLY A 252 -1.44 14.17 1.34
N SER A 253 -2.47 14.34 0.53
CA SER A 253 -3.78 14.81 0.99
C SER A 253 -4.85 14.11 0.16
N VAL A 254 -5.65 13.27 0.81
CA VAL A 254 -6.68 12.44 0.16
C VAL A 254 -8.00 12.51 0.92
N ARG A 255 -9.06 12.05 0.29
CA ARG A 255 -10.42 11.99 0.81
C ARG A 255 -10.94 13.35 1.27
N PRO A 256 -11.08 14.32 0.35
CA PRO A 256 -11.68 15.61 0.67
C PRO A 256 -13.10 15.43 1.22
N THR A 257 -13.38 16.11 2.33
CA THR A 257 -14.70 16.09 2.96
C THR A 257 -15.02 17.50 3.44
N PRO A 258 -15.67 18.33 2.60
CA PRO A 258 -16.02 19.71 2.95
C PRO A 258 -17.08 19.74 4.06
N SER A 259 -16.94 20.67 5.00
CA SER A 259 -17.97 20.89 6.01
C SER A 259 -19.22 21.52 5.39
N PRO A 260 -20.43 21.24 5.89
CA PRO A 260 -21.67 21.80 5.36
C PRO A 260 -21.73 23.32 5.34
N ASP A 261 -21.03 24.01 6.26
CA ASP A 261 -20.89 25.47 6.28
C ASP A 261 -19.94 26.01 5.21
N GLY A 262 -19.24 25.13 4.46
CA GLY A 262 -18.30 25.52 3.41
C GLY A 262 -17.00 26.17 3.91
N GLN A 263 -16.76 26.17 5.23
CA GLN A 263 -15.60 26.87 5.79
C GLN A 263 -14.37 25.97 5.98
N LYS A 264 -14.55 24.65 5.95
CA LYS A 264 -13.49 23.69 6.28
C LYS A 264 -13.50 22.49 5.31
N ILE A 265 -12.34 21.87 5.21
CA ILE A 265 -12.19 20.55 4.54
C ILE A 265 -11.50 19.61 5.54
N ALA A 266 -12.15 18.49 5.85
CA ALA A 266 -11.51 17.35 6.47
C ALA A 266 -10.83 16.50 5.40
N PHE A 267 -9.69 15.90 5.73
CA PHE A 267 -8.91 15.07 4.81
C PHE A 267 -7.97 14.13 5.55
N VAL A 268 -7.49 13.10 4.85
CA VAL A 268 -6.50 12.14 5.38
C VAL A 268 -5.12 12.52 4.88
N ARG A 269 -4.15 12.52 5.79
CA ARG A 269 -2.71 12.73 5.53
C ARG A 269 -1.89 11.72 6.32
N ARG A 270 -0.77 11.27 5.76
CA ARG A 270 0.12 10.36 6.45
C ARG A 270 1.24 11.11 7.19
N GLU A 271 1.45 10.74 8.44
CA GLU A 271 2.64 11.10 9.20
C GLU A 271 3.45 9.83 9.48
N ARG A 272 4.60 9.67 8.82
CA ARG A 272 5.41 8.45 8.84
C ARG A 272 4.58 7.22 8.40
N THR A 273 4.34 6.26 9.32
CA THR A 273 3.58 5.03 9.05
C THR A 273 2.10 5.16 9.43
N GLN A 274 1.64 6.31 9.92
CA GLN A 274 0.31 6.48 10.49
C GLN A 274 -0.52 7.47 9.68
N SER A 275 -1.68 7.02 9.19
CA SER A 275 -2.70 7.91 8.60
C SER A 275 -3.42 8.69 9.69
N LYS A 276 -3.67 9.96 9.44
CA LYS A 276 -4.22 10.93 10.38
C LYS A 276 -5.37 11.70 9.74
N LEU A 277 -6.35 12.08 10.55
CA LEU A 277 -7.44 12.96 10.13
C LEU A 277 -7.07 14.42 10.45
N TYR A 278 -7.08 15.23 9.41
CA TYR A 278 -6.83 16.67 9.46
C TYR A 278 -8.08 17.45 9.08
N VAL A 279 -8.14 18.67 9.54
CA VAL A 279 -9.10 19.69 9.10
C VAL A 279 -8.32 20.94 8.71
N LYS A 280 -8.60 21.47 7.51
CA LYS A 280 -8.13 22.76 7.04
C LYS A 280 -9.24 23.79 7.14
N ASP A 281 -8.99 24.93 7.76
CA ASP A 281 -9.82 26.11 7.68
C ASP A 281 -9.52 26.84 6.36
N LEU A 282 -10.53 27.01 5.51
CA LEU A 282 -10.36 27.60 4.18
C LEU A 282 -10.15 29.11 4.19
N SER A 283 -10.56 29.79 5.27
CA SER A 283 -10.40 31.23 5.41
C SER A 283 -9.00 31.62 5.89
N THR A 284 -8.42 30.85 6.80
CA THR A 284 -7.11 31.11 7.39
C THR A 284 -5.99 30.30 6.76
N GLY A 285 -6.31 29.18 6.12
CA GLY A 285 -5.35 28.19 5.63
C GLY A 285 -4.75 27.30 6.74
N GLU A 286 -5.16 27.48 8.01
CA GLU A 286 -4.66 26.66 9.11
C GLU A 286 -5.09 25.21 8.97
N GLU A 287 -4.13 24.28 9.12
CA GLU A 287 -4.36 22.84 9.11
C GLU A 287 -4.15 22.27 10.51
N ARG A 288 -5.14 21.56 11.02
CA ARG A 288 -5.10 20.96 12.35
C ARG A 288 -5.42 19.46 12.32
N LYS A 289 -4.55 18.69 12.93
CA LYS A 289 -4.80 17.28 13.19
C LYS A 289 -5.81 17.13 14.31
N ILE A 290 -6.85 16.32 14.09
CA ILE A 290 -7.94 16.10 15.04
C ILE A 290 -8.09 14.65 15.48
N TYR A 291 -7.55 13.68 14.70
CA TYR A 291 -7.52 12.28 15.07
C TYR A 291 -6.26 11.60 14.52
N ASP A 292 -5.60 10.76 15.30
CA ASP A 292 -4.25 10.28 15.01
C ASP A 292 -4.10 8.75 14.90
N ALA A 293 -5.21 8.02 14.91
CA ALA A 293 -5.24 6.56 14.89
C ALA A 293 -6.14 5.98 13.79
N LEU A 294 -6.11 6.59 12.59
CA LEU A 294 -6.74 5.99 11.40
C LEU A 294 -5.99 4.72 11.01
N ASP A 295 -6.70 3.79 10.37
CA ASP A 295 -6.04 2.70 9.64
C ASP A 295 -5.21 3.26 8.48
N GLN A 296 -4.26 2.47 8.00
CA GLN A 296 -3.39 2.88 6.92
C GLN A 296 -4.19 3.16 5.64
N ASP A 297 -4.03 4.36 5.08
CA ASP A 297 -4.52 4.71 3.75
C ASP A 297 -3.74 3.94 2.67
N VAL A 298 -4.25 3.95 1.44
CA VAL A 298 -3.66 3.17 0.33
C VAL A 298 -3.09 4.05 -0.78
N GLN A 299 -2.48 5.18 -0.42
CA GLN A 299 -1.88 6.13 -1.38
C GLN A 299 -0.83 5.50 -2.31
N GLU A 300 -0.08 4.48 -1.85
CA GLU A 300 0.95 3.79 -2.63
C GLU A 300 0.38 2.83 -3.66
N THR A 301 -0.91 2.56 -3.61
CA THR A 301 -1.56 1.59 -4.48
C THR A 301 -2.36 2.28 -5.59
N TRP A 302 -2.88 1.48 -6.50
CA TRP A 302 -3.81 1.93 -7.50
C TRP A 302 -5.23 1.95 -6.91
N ALA A 303 -5.54 3.04 -6.18
CA ALA A 303 -6.72 3.19 -5.35
C ALA A 303 -7.97 3.54 -6.17
N VAL A 304 -8.50 2.60 -6.98
CA VAL A 304 -9.64 2.83 -7.89
C VAL A 304 -10.89 3.31 -7.16
N THR A 305 -11.13 2.78 -5.95
CA THR A 305 -12.31 3.12 -5.15
C THR A 305 -12.04 4.17 -4.07
N GLY A 306 -10.86 4.81 -4.11
CA GLY A 306 -10.41 5.84 -3.17
C GLY A 306 -9.28 5.39 -2.27
N ALA A 307 -8.53 6.35 -1.76
CA ALA A 307 -7.36 6.12 -0.92
C ALA A 307 -7.72 5.88 0.56
N TYR A 308 -8.93 6.25 0.97
CA TYR A 308 -9.51 5.99 2.30
C TYR A 308 -11.05 5.92 2.17
N PRO A 309 -11.77 5.24 3.09
CA PRO A 309 -13.24 5.21 3.08
C PRO A 309 -13.87 6.59 3.17
N ASN A 310 -15.08 6.72 2.65
CA ASN A 310 -15.87 7.94 2.80
C ASN A 310 -16.12 8.25 4.27
N MET A 311 -16.04 9.54 4.59
CA MET A 311 -16.41 10.12 5.87
C MET A 311 -17.36 11.30 5.63
N ASP A 312 -17.98 11.80 6.68
CA ASP A 312 -18.90 12.93 6.55
C ASP A 312 -19.00 13.75 7.83
N TRP A 313 -19.45 14.99 7.69
CA TRP A 313 -19.70 15.92 8.78
C TRP A 313 -21.15 15.82 9.29
N SER A 314 -21.35 16.16 10.55
CA SER A 314 -22.68 16.53 11.04
C SER A 314 -23.18 17.80 10.33
N PRO A 315 -24.52 17.97 10.14
CA PRO A 315 -25.07 19.16 9.46
C PRO A 315 -24.69 20.49 10.10
N ASP A 316 -24.36 20.52 11.39
CA ASP A 316 -23.92 21.71 12.11
C ASP A 316 -22.40 21.98 12.00
N SER A 317 -21.67 21.19 11.20
CA SER A 317 -20.23 21.30 10.96
C SER A 317 -19.35 21.19 12.21
N LYS A 318 -19.82 20.43 13.24
CA LYS A 318 -19.11 20.28 14.51
C LYS A 318 -18.56 18.91 14.79
N THR A 319 -19.04 17.88 14.09
CA THR A 319 -18.62 16.48 14.32
C THR A 319 -18.34 15.83 12.99
N ILE A 320 -17.25 15.04 12.90
CA ILE A 320 -16.94 14.22 11.73
C ILE A 320 -17.17 12.75 12.11
N TYR A 321 -17.87 12.03 11.24
CA TYR A 321 -18.11 10.59 11.32
C TYR A 321 -17.20 9.88 10.32
N PHE A 322 -16.53 8.81 10.74
CA PHE A 322 -15.56 8.09 9.93
C PHE A 322 -15.38 6.65 10.41
N TRP A 323 -14.79 5.83 9.57
CA TRP A 323 -14.37 4.48 9.93
C TRP A 323 -12.92 4.48 10.41
N ALA A 324 -12.64 3.78 11.50
CA ALA A 324 -11.27 3.44 11.92
C ALA A 324 -11.27 2.30 12.94
N GLY A 325 -10.29 1.38 12.83
CA GLY A 325 -10.10 0.25 13.73
C GLY A 325 -11.30 -0.71 13.74
N GLY A 326 -11.90 -0.96 12.57
CA GLY A 326 -13.07 -1.81 12.43
C GLY A 326 -14.39 -1.18 12.87
N LYS A 327 -14.41 0.05 13.38
CA LYS A 327 -15.57 0.68 14.00
C LYS A 327 -15.98 1.96 13.29
N ILE A 328 -17.26 2.30 13.34
CA ILE A 328 -17.75 3.64 13.05
C ILE A 328 -17.41 4.53 14.23
N ARG A 329 -16.81 5.67 13.98
CA ARG A 329 -16.36 6.64 14.99
C ARG A 329 -16.87 8.03 14.68
N LYS A 330 -16.86 8.86 15.70
CA LYS A 330 -17.03 10.30 15.55
C LYS A 330 -15.92 11.05 16.29
N VAL A 331 -15.59 12.23 15.79
CA VAL A 331 -14.68 13.16 16.45
C VAL A 331 -15.25 14.57 16.39
N ASP A 332 -15.22 15.28 17.51
CA ASP A 332 -15.77 16.63 17.63
C ASP A 332 -14.71 17.69 17.25
N TRP A 333 -15.12 18.64 16.43
CA TRP A 333 -14.35 19.81 16.06
C TRP A 333 -14.69 21.01 16.97
N PRO A 334 -13.72 21.79 17.46
CA PRO A 334 -12.26 21.62 17.28
C PRO A 334 -11.58 20.81 18.41
N SER A 335 -12.33 20.20 19.32
CA SER A 335 -11.79 19.59 20.55
C SER A 335 -10.95 18.34 20.29
N GLY A 336 -11.24 17.58 19.23
CA GLY A 336 -10.64 16.27 18.97
C GLY A 336 -11.19 15.15 19.87
N ALA A 337 -12.23 15.42 20.66
CA ALA A 337 -12.86 14.39 21.47
C ALA A 337 -13.52 13.34 20.57
N SER A 338 -13.14 12.07 20.70
CA SER A 338 -13.61 10.99 19.84
C SER A 338 -14.29 9.88 20.60
N SER A 339 -15.25 9.24 19.96
CA SER A 339 -15.96 8.07 20.51
C SER A 339 -16.39 7.09 19.40
N VAL A 340 -16.67 5.85 19.79
CA VAL A 340 -17.21 4.82 18.91
C VAL A 340 -18.73 4.97 18.84
N ILE A 341 -19.31 4.79 17.65
CA ILE A 341 -20.73 4.57 17.44
C ILE A 341 -20.96 3.05 17.48
N PRO A 342 -21.54 2.52 18.55
CA PRO A 342 -21.69 1.08 18.69
C PRO A 342 -22.74 0.53 17.75
N PHE A 343 -22.44 -0.58 17.08
CA PHE A 343 -23.40 -1.34 16.29
C PHE A 343 -23.16 -2.84 16.43
N ARG A 344 -24.19 -3.64 16.14
CA ARG A 344 -24.07 -5.09 15.97
C ARG A 344 -25.01 -5.54 14.88
N ILE A 345 -24.47 -6.30 13.94
CA ILE A 345 -25.21 -6.94 12.86
C ILE A 345 -25.23 -8.44 13.14
N SER A 346 -26.43 -9.03 13.19
CA SER A 346 -26.64 -10.48 13.21
C SER A 346 -27.58 -10.82 12.08
N ASP A 347 -27.08 -11.47 11.03
CA ASP A 347 -27.70 -11.45 9.74
C ASP A 347 -27.33 -12.72 8.94
N THR A 348 -28.21 -13.13 8.01
CA THR A 348 -27.97 -14.23 7.08
C THR A 348 -27.79 -13.69 5.67
N ARG A 349 -26.75 -14.15 4.98
CA ARG A 349 -26.40 -13.69 3.63
C ARG A 349 -26.21 -14.84 2.66
N ASP A 350 -26.59 -14.56 1.42
CA ASP A 350 -26.24 -15.41 0.29
C ASP A 350 -24.77 -15.23 -0.08
N MET A 351 -24.09 -16.33 -0.31
CA MET A 351 -22.71 -16.38 -0.75
C MET A 351 -22.56 -17.40 -1.89
N ILE A 352 -21.87 -17.00 -2.94
CA ILE A 352 -21.52 -17.90 -4.03
C ILE A 352 -20.36 -18.81 -3.58
N ASP A 353 -20.50 -20.11 -3.78
CA ASP A 353 -19.35 -21.01 -3.69
C ASP A 353 -18.47 -20.82 -4.91
N PRO A 354 -17.24 -20.30 -4.74
CA PRO A 354 -16.37 -20.03 -5.88
C PRO A 354 -15.96 -21.35 -6.55
N PRO A 355 -15.92 -21.41 -7.89
CA PRO A 355 -15.45 -22.58 -8.62
C PRO A 355 -13.92 -22.71 -8.58
N LEU A 356 -13.32 -22.47 -7.44
CA LEU A 356 -11.88 -22.48 -7.21
C LEU A 356 -11.50 -23.61 -6.26
N PRO A 357 -10.26 -24.13 -6.34
CA PRO A 357 -9.76 -25.06 -5.35
C PRO A 357 -9.89 -24.49 -3.93
N GLN A 358 -10.28 -25.33 -2.98
CA GLN A 358 -10.31 -24.96 -1.57
C GLN A 358 -8.87 -24.71 -1.10
N ILE A 359 -8.58 -23.49 -0.68
CA ILE A 359 -7.29 -23.09 -0.15
C ILE A 359 -7.50 -22.60 1.29
N GLU A 360 -6.82 -23.22 2.22
CA GLU A 360 -6.80 -22.71 3.59
C GLU A 360 -5.97 -21.42 3.63
N VAL A 361 -6.66 -20.28 3.80
CA VAL A 361 -6.02 -18.95 3.76
C VAL A 361 -5.20 -18.67 5.01
N ALA A 362 -5.64 -19.18 6.16
CA ALA A 362 -4.99 -18.96 7.46
C ALA A 362 -4.81 -20.29 8.21
N PRO A 363 -3.91 -21.18 7.75
CA PRO A 363 -3.64 -22.43 8.43
C PRO A 363 -3.06 -22.14 9.83
N THR A 364 -3.43 -22.96 10.82
CA THR A 364 -2.92 -22.84 12.19
C THR A 364 -1.41 -23.10 12.29
N SER A 365 -0.84 -23.80 11.31
CA SER A 365 0.59 -24.03 11.15
C SER A 365 0.95 -24.14 9.68
N PHE A 366 2.15 -23.75 9.31
CA PHE A 366 2.67 -23.87 7.94
C PHE A 366 4.19 -24.03 7.93
N GLU A 367 4.72 -24.59 6.86
CA GLU A 367 6.17 -24.66 6.64
C GLU A 367 6.69 -23.37 6.01
N THR A 368 7.77 -22.82 6.58
CA THR A 368 8.43 -21.65 6.00
C THR A 368 9.26 -22.06 4.79
N LYS A 369 9.03 -21.40 3.65
CA LYS A 369 9.68 -21.74 2.37
C LYS A 369 10.88 -20.84 2.04
N MET A 370 11.05 -19.72 2.73
CA MET A 370 12.06 -18.71 2.40
C MET A 370 12.82 -18.21 3.63
N PRO A 371 13.74 -19.01 4.20
CA PRO A 371 14.67 -18.48 5.18
C PRO A 371 15.59 -17.45 4.52
N ARG A 372 15.89 -16.37 5.21
CA ARG A 372 16.72 -15.26 4.73
C ARG A 372 18.00 -15.15 5.54
N SER A 373 19.02 -14.54 4.92
CA SER A 373 20.31 -14.20 5.57
C SER A 373 20.93 -15.35 6.36
N PRO A 374 21.03 -16.59 5.83
CA PRO A 374 21.63 -17.68 6.56
C PRO A 374 23.13 -17.42 6.77
N VAL A 375 23.60 -17.60 7.99
CA VAL A 375 25.01 -17.49 8.37
C VAL A 375 25.39 -18.65 9.27
N THR A 376 26.48 -19.32 8.92
CA THR A 376 26.99 -20.45 9.69
C THR A 376 27.85 -19.93 10.86
N ALA A 377 27.69 -20.54 12.03
CA ALA A 377 28.56 -20.27 13.17
C ALA A 377 30.02 -20.57 12.81
N PRO A 378 30.99 -19.90 13.45
CA PRO A 378 32.43 -20.11 13.16
C PRO A 378 32.90 -21.55 13.31
N ASP A 379 32.28 -22.35 14.16
CA ASP A 379 32.58 -23.77 14.35
C ASP A 379 31.92 -24.71 13.30
N GLY A 380 31.14 -24.16 12.36
CA GLY A 380 30.44 -24.90 11.31
C GLY A 380 29.23 -25.73 11.76
N ARG A 381 28.88 -25.72 13.05
CA ARG A 381 27.89 -26.64 13.61
C ARG A 381 26.45 -26.11 13.65
N THR A 382 26.29 -24.79 13.59
CA THR A 382 24.98 -24.14 13.72
C THR A 382 24.77 -23.13 12.61
N VAL A 383 23.57 -23.12 12.01
CA VAL A 383 23.12 -22.11 11.06
C VAL A 383 22.16 -21.17 11.76
N LEU A 384 22.44 -19.89 11.70
CA LEU A 384 21.56 -18.79 12.11
C LEU A 384 20.90 -18.23 10.87
N PHE A 385 19.58 -18.00 10.93
CA PHE A 385 18.82 -17.46 9.80
C PHE A 385 17.61 -16.68 10.28
N GLU A 386 17.05 -15.90 9.39
CA GLU A 386 15.84 -15.14 9.57
C GLU A 386 14.67 -15.86 8.86
N THR A 387 13.54 -16.00 9.54
CA THR A 387 12.29 -16.37 8.93
C THR A 387 11.12 -15.75 9.69
N MET A 388 10.10 -15.29 8.97
CA MET A 388 8.94 -14.58 9.55
C MET A 388 9.33 -13.40 10.46
N GLY A 389 10.41 -12.68 10.10
CA GLY A 389 10.90 -11.53 10.86
C GLY A 389 11.50 -11.89 12.22
N LYS A 390 11.90 -13.15 12.42
CA LYS A 390 12.52 -13.63 13.66
C LYS A 390 13.77 -14.44 13.38
N LEU A 391 14.71 -14.44 14.35
CA LEU A 391 15.96 -15.17 14.26
C LEU A 391 15.85 -16.58 14.82
N TRP A 392 16.38 -17.53 14.07
CA TRP A 392 16.35 -18.95 14.37
C TRP A 392 17.72 -19.58 14.27
N LEU A 393 17.99 -20.54 15.11
CA LEU A 393 19.16 -21.38 15.11
C LEU A 393 18.80 -22.81 14.78
N LYS A 394 19.54 -23.44 13.87
CA LYS A 394 19.36 -24.84 13.49
C LYS A 394 20.72 -25.55 13.41
N PRO A 395 20.85 -26.79 13.89
CA PRO A 395 22.08 -27.57 13.67
C PRO A 395 22.35 -27.74 12.18
N ALA A 396 23.60 -27.56 11.74
CA ALA A 396 24.01 -27.71 10.34
C ALA A 396 23.83 -29.15 9.82
N ALA A 397 23.97 -30.14 10.70
CA ALA A 397 23.74 -31.55 10.38
C ALA A 397 22.26 -31.95 10.28
N GLY A 398 21.34 -30.99 10.45
CA GLY A 398 19.89 -31.27 10.47
C GLY A 398 19.31 -31.25 11.89
N GLY A 399 17.98 -31.34 12.00
CA GLY A 399 17.27 -31.29 13.28
C GLY A 399 16.33 -30.10 13.39
N THR A 400 15.76 -29.90 14.59
CA THR A 400 14.76 -28.87 14.87
C THR A 400 15.38 -27.48 15.04
N ALA A 401 14.81 -26.49 14.38
CA ALA A 401 15.16 -25.10 14.58
C ALA A 401 14.58 -24.57 15.91
N ARG A 402 15.31 -23.68 16.59
CA ARG A 402 14.81 -22.96 17.76
C ARG A 402 14.92 -21.47 17.58
N ARG A 403 14.01 -20.70 18.12
CA ARG A 403 14.13 -19.25 18.16
C ARG A 403 15.32 -18.82 19.03
N LEU A 404 16.04 -17.79 18.54
CA LEU A 404 17.14 -17.18 19.30
C LEU A 404 16.60 -16.14 20.30
N THR A 405 15.63 -15.36 19.88
CA THR A 405 15.05 -14.25 20.65
C THR A 405 13.65 -14.60 21.17
N ALA A 406 13.25 -14.02 22.29
CA ALA A 406 11.92 -14.23 22.89
C ALA A 406 10.89 -13.14 22.49
N SER A 407 11.34 -12.02 21.93
CA SER A 407 10.46 -10.89 21.59
C SER A 407 9.54 -11.22 20.42
N ASP A 408 8.25 -10.95 20.58
CA ASP A 408 7.24 -11.05 19.51
C ASP A 408 7.01 -9.72 18.80
N THR A 409 7.55 -8.62 19.31
CA THR A 409 7.46 -7.30 18.69
C THR A 409 8.56 -7.07 17.66
N GLY A 410 8.22 -6.31 16.60
CA GLY A 410 9.17 -5.88 15.57
C GLY A 410 9.70 -7.00 14.68
N MET A 411 10.56 -6.60 13.75
CA MET A 411 11.30 -7.49 12.84
C MET A 411 12.77 -7.58 13.25
N GLU A 412 13.34 -8.75 13.08
CA GLU A 412 14.77 -9.05 13.31
C GLU A 412 15.41 -9.44 11.98
N ALA A 413 16.48 -8.77 11.58
CA ALA A 413 17.08 -8.93 10.27
C ALA A 413 18.62 -8.84 10.30
N TYR A 414 19.27 -9.31 9.24
CA TYR A 414 20.71 -9.24 9.01
C TYR A 414 21.56 -9.80 10.15
N PRO A 415 21.32 -11.03 10.61
CA PRO A 415 22.09 -11.60 11.68
C PRO A 415 23.55 -11.88 11.28
N THR A 416 24.46 -11.77 12.24
CA THR A 416 25.89 -12.10 12.07
C THR A 416 26.51 -12.62 13.35
N TRP A 417 27.46 -13.50 13.24
CA TRP A 417 28.26 -14.04 14.37
C TRP A 417 29.50 -13.20 14.63
N SER A 418 29.88 -13.06 15.91
CA SER A 418 31.27 -12.77 16.28
C SER A 418 32.15 -13.96 15.92
N ARG A 419 33.47 -13.73 15.66
CA ARG A 419 34.37 -14.81 15.25
C ARG A 419 34.61 -15.86 16.34
N ASP A 420 34.45 -15.50 17.60
CA ASP A 420 34.53 -16.45 18.72
C ASP A 420 33.26 -17.29 18.91
N GLY A 421 32.22 -17.03 18.09
CA GLY A 421 30.93 -17.74 18.12
C GLY A 421 30.06 -17.45 19.34
N LYS A 422 30.42 -16.48 20.19
CA LYS A 422 29.70 -16.23 21.46
C LYS A 422 28.60 -15.18 21.37
N THR A 423 28.72 -14.26 20.41
CA THR A 423 27.82 -13.12 20.28
C THR A 423 27.22 -13.05 18.87
N ILE A 424 25.96 -12.67 18.79
CA ILE A 424 25.25 -12.41 17.53
C ILE A 424 24.85 -10.94 17.53
N ALA A 425 25.08 -10.24 16.41
CA ALA A 425 24.55 -8.93 16.14
C ALA A 425 23.47 -9.02 15.07
N TYR A 426 22.45 -8.18 15.15
CA TYR A 426 21.35 -8.12 14.20
C TYR A 426 20.64 -6.76 14.25
N VAL A 427 19.81 -6.47 13.27
CA VAL A 427 18.95 -5.28 13.26
C VAL A 427 17.59 -5.67 13.82
N HIS A 428 17.10 -4.92 14.79
CA HIS A 428 15.73 -4.98 15.28
C HIS A 428 14.98 -3.73 14.80
N TRP A 429 13.86 -3.92 14.11
CA TRP A 429 13.03 -2.87 13.53
C TRP A 429 11.63 -2.85 14.16
N THR A 430 11.15 -1.66 14.47
CA THR A 430 9.73 -1.41 14.74
C THR A 430 9.30 -0.14 14.00
N ASP A 431 8.05 -0.05 13.56
CA ASP A 431 7.57 1.11 12.80
C ASP A 431 7.65 2.41 13.60
N LYS A 432 7.39 2.35 14.91
CA LYS A 432 7.49 3.52 15.80
C LYS A 432 8.93 3.86 16.21
N GLY A 433 9.76 2.83 16.43
CA GLY A 433 11.11 2.99 16.98
C GLY A 433 12.22 2.95 15.94
N LEU A 434 11.89 2.69 14.66
CA LEU A 434 12.82 2.46 13.57
C LEU A 434 13.80 1.30 13.87
N GLY A 435 14.87 1.17 13.09
CA GLY A 435 15.89 0.15 13.25
C GLY A 435 16.92 0.50 14.34
N ASN A 436 17.35 -0.53 15.05
CA ASN A 436 18.48 -0.47 15.96
C ASN A 436 19.34 -1.73 15.79
N ILE A 437 20.65 -1.61 15.93
CA ILE A 437 21.53 -2.78 16.00
C ILE A 437 21.51 -3.29 17.44
N HIS A 438 21.22 -4.57 17.59
CA HIS A 438 21.21 -5.29 18.86
C HIS A 438 22.30 -6.34 18.87
N THR A 439 22.80 -6.66 20.05
CA THR A 439 23.69 -7.82 20.29
C THR A 439 23.03 -8.76 21.29
N ILE A 440 23.23 -10.05 21.13
CA ILE A 440 22.71 -11.11 22.02
C ILE A 440 23.73 -12.24 22.14
N SER A 441 23.74 -12.93 23.26
CA SER A 441 24.52 -14.17 23.39
C SER A 441 24.06 -15.23 22.38
N ALA A 442 24.94 -16.00 21.82
CA ALA A 442 24.65 -17.14 20.95
C ALA A 442 23.75 -18.20 21.64
N SER A 443 23.77 -18.26 22.97
CA SER A 443 22.87 -19.12 23.77
C SER A 443 21.46 -18.56 23.92
N GLY A 444 21.24 -17.31 23.55
CA GLY A 444 19.99 -16.56 23.77
C GLY A 444 20.08 -15.64 24.99
N GLY A 445 18.94 -15.21 25.50
CA GLY A 445 18.83 -14.29 26.63
C GLY A 445 18.31 -12.92 26.23
N THR A 446 18.59 -11.88 27.02
CA THR A 446 18.10 -10.51 26.78
C THR A 446 19.00 -9.78 25.78
N PRO A 447 18.46 -9.30 24.65
CA PRO A 447 19.19 -8.49 23.70
C PRO A 447 19.64 -7.15 24.30
N LYS A 448 20.80 -6.66 23.88
CA LYS A 448 21.31 -5.34 24.23
C LYS A 448 21.30 -4.44 23.00
N LYS A 449 20.70 -3.27 23.11
CA LYS A 449 20.76 -2.24 22.08
C LYS A 449 22.16 -1.64 22.02
N ALA A 450 22.81 -1.70 20.85
CA ALA A 450 24.16 -1.19 20.64
C ALA A 450 24.18 0.22 20.01
N THR A 451 23.24 0.56 19.11
CA THR A 451 23.15 1.89 18.51
C THR A 451 22.56 2.92 19.47
N ALA A 452 23.17 4.10 19.53
CA ALA A 452 22.67 5.22 20.35
C ALA A 452 21.41 5.88 19.76
N GLN A 453 21.34 5.96 18.43
CA GLN A 453 20.21 6.57 17.70
C GLN A 453 19.49 5.52 16.87
N PRO A 454 18.18 5.62 16.69
CA PRO A 454 17.46 4.78 15.75
C PRO A 454 17.74 5.23 14.30
N GLY A 455 17.55 4.32 13.34
CA GLY A 455 17.72 4.64 11.91
C GLY A 455 17.48 3.42 11.02
N HIS A 456 17.68 3.58 9.72
CA HIS A 456 17.64 2.49 8.77
C HIS A 456 19.01 1.81 8.69
N TYR A 457 19.22 0.81 9.50
CA TYR A 457 20.48 0.07 9.58
C TYR A 457 20.39 -1.27 8.86
N ALA A 458 21.52 -1.73 8.30
CA ALA A 458 21.63 -3.01 7.62
C ALA A 458 23.01 -3.64 7.81
N ARG A 459 23.09 -4.95 7.68
CA ARG A 459 24.30 -5.76 7.53
C ARG A 459 25.40 -5.46 8.54
N PRO A 460 25.13 -5.55 9.86
CA PRO A 460 26.19 -5.44 10.86
C PRO A 460 27.20 -6.58 10.70
N ARG A 461 28.48 -6.31 10.92
CA ARG A 461 29.59 -7.28 10.91
C ARG A 461 30.58 -6.97 12.01
N PHE A 462 31.00 -7.98 12.77
CA PHE A 462 32.02 -7.85 13.77
C PHE A 462 33.43 -7.78 13.16
N SER A 463 34.32 -7.00 13.80
CA SER A 463 35.75 -7.11 13.58
C SER A 463 36.29 -8.47 14.04
N PRO A 464 37.48 -8.91 13.55
CA PRO A 464 38.08 -10.17 13.96
C PRO A 464 38.19 -10.36 15.48
N ASP A 465 38.50 -9.31 16.22
CA ASP A 465 38.63 -9.34 17.69
C ASP A 465 37.29 -9.17 18.42
N GLY A 466 36.18 -8.99 17.68
CA GLY A 466 34.85 -8.82 18.25
C GLY A 466 34.58 -7.48 18.94
N LYS A 467 35.50 -6.51 18.88
CA LYS A 467 35.39 -5.25 19.63
C LYS A 467 34.67 -4.14 18.85
N THR A 468 34.64 -4.25 17.51
CA THR A 468 34.00 -3.25 16.62
C THR A 468 32.93 -3.92 15.79
N ILE A 469 31.82 -3.20 15.52
CA ILE A 469 30.82 -3.54 14.53
C ILE A 469 30.88 -2.48 13.43
N VAL A 470 30.98 -2.93 12.15
CA VAL A 470 30.72 -2.10 10.98
C VAL A 470 29.32 -2.42 10.44
N PHE A 471 28.65 -1.44 9.87
CA PHE A 471 27.28 -1.58 9.40
C PHE A 471 26.93 -0.52 8.38
N GLU A 472 25.87 -0.74 7.63
CA GLU A 472 25.29 0.26 6.73
C GLU A 472 24.24 1.10 7.46
N LYS A 473 24.25 2.41 7.19
CA LYS A 473 23.15 3.32 7.43
C LYS A 473 22.58 3.71 6.06
N LEU A 474 21.34 3.30 5.80
CA LEU A 474 20.63 3.56 4.54
C LEU A 474 19.99 4.94 4.56
N GLU A 475 19.61 5.44 3.39
CA GLU A 475 18.91 6.73 3.27
C GLU A 475 17.58 6.76 4.01
N GLY A 476 16.86 5.64 4.03
CA GLY A 476 15.63 5.46 4.82
C GLY A 476 14.35 5.94 4.16
N GLY A 477 14.42 6.61 3.02
CA GLY A 477 13.22 7.08 2.30
C GLY A 477 13.58 7.95 1.10
N GLY A 478 12.58 8.33 0.32
CA GLY A 478 12.73 9.22 -0.83
C GLY A 478 13.16 10.65 -0.43
N LEU A 479 13.43 11.48 -1.42
CA LEU A 479 14.01 12.82 -1.23
C LEU A 479 13.19 13.72 -0.30
N THR A 480 11.87 13.59 -0.34
CA THR A 480 10.94 14.39 0.46
C THR A 480 10.46 13.71 1.75
N SER A 481 10.91 12.47 2.00
CA SER A 481 10.51 11.72 3.20
C SER A 481 11.12 12.33 4.46
N PRO A 482 10.35 12.52 5.54
CA PRO A 482 10.87 12.96 6.83
C PRO A 482 11.79 11.90 7.48
N LEU A 483 11.81 10.67 6.96
CA LEU A 483 12.69 9.59 7.40
C LEU A 483 14.01 9.56 6.65
N ARG A 484 14.18 10.37 5.61
CA ARG A 484 15.41 10.43 4.83
C ARG A 484 16.58 10.88 5.69
N SER A 485 17.72 10.24 5.46
CA SER A 485 19.00 10.60 6.06
C SER A 485 20.03 10.90 4.97
N ASP A 486 20.56 12.11 4.95
CA ASP A 486 21.67 12.54 4.08
C ASP A 486 23.02 12.00 4.57
N GLN A 487 23.04 11.37 5.73
CA GLN A 487 24.23 10.77 6.29
C GLN A 487 24.25 9.25 6.09
N SER A 488 23.77 8.77 4.94
CA SER A 488 23.92 7.36 4.55
C SER A 488 25.39 6.98 4.33
N GLY A 489 25.69 5.69 4.40
CA GLY A 489 27.04 5.16 4.22
C GLY A 489 27.38 4.02 5.17
N ILE A 490 28.67 3.68 5.24
CA ILE A 490 29.18 2.64 6.14
C ILE A 490 29.73 3.29 7.40
N TYR A 491 29.33 2.76 8.53
CA TYR A 491 29.67 3.23 9.86
C TYR A 491 30.39 2.16 10.67
N ARG A 492 31.14 2.59 11.67
CA ARG A 492 31.72 1.73 12.73
C ARG A 492 31.27 2.19 14.10
N MET A 493 31.15 1.26 15.05
CA MET A 493 30.92 1.54 16.46
C MET A 493 31.55 0.47 17.34
N PRO A 494 31.77 0.73 18.67
CA PRO A 494 32.12 -0.31 19.61
C PRO A 494 31.04 -1.40 19.68
N ALA A 495 31.41 -2.67 19.72
CA ALA A 495 30.48 -3.80 19.80
C ALA A 495 29.64 -3.79 21.08
N MET A 496 30.16 -3.21 22.16
CA MET A 496 29.43 -3.02 23.42
C MET A 496 28.43 -1.89 23.40
N GLY A 497 28.34 -1.15 22.29
CA GLY A 497 27.51 0.03 22.11
C GLY A 497 28.27 1.34 22.29
N GLY A 498 27.70 2.42 21.77
CA GLY A 498 28.29 3.76 21.84
C GLY A 498 28.10 4.56 20.56
N PRO A 499 28.82 5.70 20.44
CA PRO A 499 28.69 6.56 19.26
C PRO A 499 29.22 5.86 18.01
N ALA A 500 28.52 6.03 16.91
CA ALA A 500 28.87 5.53 15.60
C ALA A 500 29.59 6.63 14.79
N THR A 501 30.68 6.26 14.10
CA THR A 501 31.44 7.14 13.21
C THR A 501 31.34 6.64 11.78
N ARG A 502 31.03 7.56 10.83
CA ARG A 502 30.98 7.22 9.41
C ARG A 502 32.39 6.99 8.87
N VAL A 503 32.61 5.83 8.25
CA VAL A 503 33.85 5.45 7.61
C VAL A 503 33.91 5.90 6.16
N THR A 504 32.80 5.69 5.42
CA THR A 504 32.66 6.11 4.03
C THR A 504 31.19 6.44 3.69
N SER A 505 30.97 7.38 2.79
CA SER A 505 29.66 7.70 2.26
C SER A 505 29.20 6.78 1.14
N ALA A 506 30.07 5.93 0.60
CA ALA A 506 29.80 5.04 -0.51
C ALA A 506 29.96 3.57 -0.10
N GLY A 507 29.35 2.68 -0.90
CA GLY A 507 29.51 1.24 -0.77
C GLY A 507 28.45 0.54 0.07
N THR A 508 28.44 -0.78 -0.05
CA THR A 508 27.51 -1.71 0.63
C THR A 508 28.25 -2.94 1.10
N THR A 509 27.61 -3.77 1.93
CA THR A 509 28.14 -5.07 2.41
C THR A 509 29.49 -4.94 3.11
N PRO A 510 29.61 -4.09 4.15
CA PRO A 510 30.86 -3.97 4.89
C PRO A 510 31.20 -5.26 5.62
N HIS A 511 32.49 -5.65 5.59
CA HIS A 511 32.98 -6.83 6.29
C HIS A 511 34.49 -6.73 6.53
N PHE A 512 35.04 -7.67 7.32
CA PHE A 512 36.46 -7.76 7.61
C PHE A 512 37.07 -9.00 6.97
N GLY A 513 38.32 -8.89 6.53
CA GLY A 513 39.20 -10.00 6.29
C GLY A 513 39.94 -10.43 7.59
N ALA A 514 41.25 -10.72 7.53
CA ALA A 514 42.01 -11.20 8.69
C ALA A 514 42.30 -10.13 9.75
N SER A 515 42.32 -8.85 9.39
CA SER A 515 42.77 -7.74 10.23
C SER A 515 41.65 -6.89 10.78
N ASN A 516 41.85 -6.29 11.96
CA ASN A 516 40.91 -5.34 12.59
C ASN A 516 41.02 -3.91 12.03
N ASP A 517 42.11 -3.60 11.35
CA ASP A 517 42.43 -2.24 10.90
C ASP A 517 41.94 -1.94 9.47
N ARG A 518 41.40 -2.94 8.77
CA ARG A 518 40.97 -2.81 7.40
C ARG A 518 39.60 -3.42 7.16
N MET A 519 38.68 -2.59 6.63
CA MET A 519 37.34 -2.97 6.24
C MET A 519 37.23 -3.11 4.72
N PHE A 520 36.54 -4.13 4.27
CA PHE A 520 36.18 -4.37 2.87
C PHE A 520 34.69 -4.03 2.63
N TYR A 521 34.37 -3.60 1.42
CA TYR A 521 32.98 -3.34 0.99
C TYR A 521 32.85 -3.43 -0.53
N THR A 522 31.62 -3.53 -1.01
CA THR A 522 31.30 -3.49 -2.43
C THR A 522 30.94 -2.06 -2.83
N GLU A 523 31.62 -1.51 -3.82
CA GLU A 523 31.34 -0.17 -4.38
C GLU A 523 30.75 -0.27 -5.77
N SER A 524 29.78 0.61 -6.08
CA SER A 524 29.17 0.69 -7.41
C SER A 524 29.95 1.63 -8.31
N GLY A 525 30.38 1.17 -9.48
CA GLY A 525 30.81 2.00 -10.59
C GLY A 525 29.72 2.12 -11.66
N ALA A 526 30.01 2.77 -12.78
CA ALA A 526 29.03 3.01 -13.84
C ALA A 526 28.38 1.72 -14.38
N ASN A 527 29.16 0.68 -14.68
CA ASN A 527 28.67 -0.60 -15.20
C ASN A 527 29.28 -1.81 -14.48
N LYS A 528 29.93 -1.62 -13.35
CA LYS A 528 30.60 -2.69 -12.60
C LYS A 528 30.49 -2.49 -11.10
N ARG A 529 30.63 -3.58 -10.36
CA ARG A 529 30.85 -3.58 -8.92
C ARG A 529 32.33 -3.83 -8.64
N MET A 530 32.84 -3.23 -7.58
CA MET A 530 34.23 -3.33 -7.17
C MET A 530 34.34 -3.80 -5.72
N LEU A 531 35.24 -4.73 -5.46
CA LEU A 531 35.72 -5.03 -4.10
C LEU A 531 36.73 -3.97 -3.71
N VAL A 532 36.41 -3.20 -2.70
CA VAL A 532 37.24 -2.10 -2.20
C VAL A 532 37.56 -2.32 -0.73
N SER A 533 38.69 -1.87 -0.26
CA SER A 533 38.99 -1.77 1.17
C SER A 533 39.57 -0.41 1.56
N VAL A 534 39.31 -0.03 2.80
CA VAL A 534 39.84 1.19 3.46
C VAL A 534 40.29 0.85 4.86
N ASP A 535 41.10 1.73 5.47
CA ASP A 535 41.33 1.65 6.90
C ASP A 535 40.07 2.06 7.70
N MET A 536 40.14 1.98 9.01
CA MET A 536 38.99 2.28 9.87
C MET A 536 38.64 3.77 9.95
N ASN A 537 39.42 4.65 9.34
CA ASN A 537 39.15 6.08 9.19
C ASN A 537 38.59 6.43 7.80
N GLY A 538 38.47 5.43 6.89
CA GLY A 538 38.02 5.62 5.51
C GLY A 538 39.14 6.01 4.54
N GLU A 539 40.38 5.94 4.99
CA GLU A 539 41.57 6.30 4.23
C GLU A 539 42.25 5.07 3.60
N ALA A 540 43.37 5.27 2.94
CA ALA A 540 44.18 4.21 2.33
C ALA A 540 43.36 3.23 1.46
N LYS A 541 42.48 3.78 0.61
CA LYS A 541 41.62 3.03 -0.29
C LYS A 541 42.39 2.13 -1.25
N ARG A 542 41.96 0.88 -1.39
CA ARG A 542 42.54 -0.11 -2.31
C ARG A 542 41.41 -0.82 -3.08
N ASN A 543 41.60 -0.98 -4.38
CA ASN A 543 40.73 -1.80 -5.24
C ASN A 543 41.36 -3.21 -5.35
N HIS A 544 40.53 -4.23 -5.13
CA HIS A 544 41.00 -5.64 -5.14
C HIS A 544 40.48 -6.41 -6.34
N ALA A 545 39.25 -6.17 -6.73
CA ALA A 545 38.59 -6.83 -7.84
C ALA A 545 37.48 -5.94 -8.45
N SER A 546 37.10 -6.23 -9.70
CA SER A 546 35.93 -5.64 -10.31
C SER A 546 35.27 -6.63 -11.26
N GLY A 547 33.92 -6.58 -11.39
CA GLY A 547 33.17 -7.43 -12.30
C GLY A 547 31.88 -6.76 -12.78
N GLU A 548 31.56 -6.97 -14.05
CA GLU A 548 30.24 -6.64 -14.60
C GLU A 548 29.22 -7.67 -14.11
N LEU A 549 27.96 -7.26 -13.96
CA LEU A 549 26.87 -8.09 -13.43
C LEU A 549 27.16 -8.73 -12.04
N THR A 550 28.25 -8.35 -11.38
CA THR A 550 28.56 -8.79 -10.02
C THR A 550 27.69 -8.02 -9.04
N THR A 551 27.13 -8.70 -8.05
CA THR A 551 26.22 -8.09 -7.08
C THR A 551 26.85 -7.88 -5.72
N ILE A 552 27.73 -8.77 -5.29
CA ILE A 552 28.35 -8.75 -3.96
C ILE A 552 29.71 -9.41 -4.00
N TYR A 553 30.62 -8.92 -3.17
CA TYR A 553 31.91 -9.55 -2.84
C TYR A 553 31.98 -9.82 -1.34
N GLU A 554 32.61 -10.92 -0.93
CA GLU A 554 32.87 -11.26 0.46
C GLU A 554 34.27 -11.89 0.59
N VAL A 555 35.09 -11.29 1.45
CA VAL A 555 36.48 -11.75 1.70
C VAL A 555 36.46 -12.83 2.78
N SER A 556 37.25 -13.88 2.59
CA SER A 556 37.41 -14.96 3.57
C SER A 556 37.98 -14.45 4.90
N PRO A 557 37.66 -15.10 6.02
CA PRO A 557 38.14 -14.70 7.34
C PRO A 557 39.67 -14.63 7.48
N ASP A 558 40.40 -15.43 6.71
CA ASP A 558 41.88 -15.43 6.66
C ASP A 558 42.43 -14.34 5.72
N GLY A 559 41.56 -13.66 4.94
CA GLY A 559 41.96 -12.61 4.02
C GLY A 559 42.59 -13.08 2.70
N ASN A 560 42.71 -14.38 2.47
CA ASN A 560 43.46 -14.95 1.35
C ASN A 560 42.61 -15.11 0.09
N ASN A 561 41.26 -15.21 0.23
CA ASN A 561 40.34 -15.45 -0.85
C ASN A 561 39.14 -14.47 -0.77
N PHE A 562 38.43 -14.34 -1.87
CA PHE A 562 37.12 -13.72 -1.86
C PHE A 562 36.14 -14.50 -2.73
N ALA A 563 34.89 -14.51 -2.32
CA ALA A 563 33.77 -15.02 -3.09
C ALA A 563 32.98 -13.83 -3.72
N PHE A 564 32.35 -14.07 -4.86
CA PHE A 564 31.45 -13.10 -5.48
C PHE A 564 30.27 -13.79 -6.11
N ARG A 565 29.16 -13.06 -6.22
CA ARG A 565 27.98 -13.49 -6.96
C ARG A 565 27.86 -12.68 -8.24
N GLN A 566 27.77 -13.38 -9.37
CA GLN A 566 27.56 -12.83 -10.70
C GLN A 566 26.21 -13.34 -11.22
N ASN A 567 25.40 -12.43 -11.82
CA ASN A 567 24.08 -12.76 -12.40
C ASN A 567 24.23 -13.09 -13.87
#